data_b451551e46e81467d032e33cbfbec4d9
#
_entry.id   b451551e46e81467d032e33cbfbec4d9
#
_cell.length_a   1.000
_cell.length_b   1.000
_cell.length_c   1.000
_cell.angle_alpha   90.00
_cell.angle_beta   90.00
_cell.angle_gamma   90.00
#
_symmetry.space_group_name_H-M   'P 1'
#
loop_
_entity.id
_entity.type
_entity.pdbx_description
1 polymer ?
#
loop_
_entity_poly.entity_id
_entity_poly.type
_entity_poly.pdbx_seq_one_letter_code
_entity_poly.pdbx_strand_id
1 'polypeptide(L)'
;KEAFYQSIMGGMDMHMHGIHWNEMVVELVREGRIPESRIDESVRRILDIKFRLGLFEQPYADEAETMKVRLCDEHRATALESARNGIVLLKNDGVLPLDSSRYKKIMVTGINADDQNILGDWSAPEKDENVTTILEGLKMIAPDTQFDFVDQGWDPRNMDPKKVAEAAARAKSADLNIVVAGEYMMRFRWNDRTDGEDTDRSDIDLVGLQNELIEKVAASGKPTILILVNGRPLGVQWAAENLPAIVEAWAPGMYGGQAVAEILYGQVNPSAKLAITIPHSVGQLQMIYNHKPSQYFHPYAAGKPSTPLYPFGHGLSYTTYKYDDLKLAQKEITKDGTVDVSVKVTNTGDRDGVEIVQLFIRDKFSSVTRPVKELKDFARVSLKAGESQVVNFKITPDKLAFYDKKMKKIVEPGEFIVMVGASSDDKDLLKDSFFVK
;
A
#
# COMPACT_ATOMS: atom_id res chain seq x y z
N LYS A 1 -35.33 -8.84 -7.03
CA LYS A 1 -35.45 -9.69 -8.23
C LYS A 1 -34.66 -9.12 -9.41
N GLU A 2 -34.84 -7.81 -9.77
CA GLU A 2 -34.12 -7.19 -10.89
C GLU A 2 -32.61 -7.20 -10.69
N ALA A 3 -32.11 -6.89 -9.50
CA ALA A 3 -30.71 -6.94 -9.18
C ALA A 3 -30.10 -8.35 -9.38
N PHE A 4 -30.83 -9.39 -9.00
CA PHE A 4 -30.40 -10.78 -9.23
C PHE A 4 -30.34 -11.13 -10.72
N TYR A 5 -31.33 -10.70 -11.50
CA TYR A 5 -31.31 -10.85 -12.95
C TYR A 5 -30.05 -10.21 -13.56
N GLN A 6 -29.80 -8.94 -13.25
CA GLN A 6 -28.64 -8.22 -13.77
C GLN A 6 -27.32 -8.83 -13.35
N SER A 7 -27.19 -9.28 -12.09
CA SER A 7 -26.00 -9.95 -11.58
C SER A 7 -25.68 -11.24 -12.32
N ILE A 8 -26.68 -12.10 -12.50
CA ILE A 8 -26.52 -13.38 -13.21
C ILE A 8 -26.19 -13.14 -14.69
N MET A 9 -26.92 -12.25 -15.34
CA MET A 9 -26.71 -11.93 -16.74
C MET A 9 -25.38 -11.19 -16.97
N GLY A 10 -24.89 -10.49 -15.95
CA GLY A 10 -23.57 -9.86 -15.90
C GLY A 10 -22.41 -10.82 -15.68
N GLY A 11 -22.68 -12.10 -15.42
CA GLY A 11 -21.65 -13.17 -15.31
C GLY A 11 -21.41 -13.71 -13.90
N MET A 12 -22.20 -13.34 -12.90
CA MET A 12 -22.04 -13.89 -11.55
C MET A 12 -22.49 -15.36 -11.50
N ASP A 13 -21.61 -16.23 -11.05
CA ASP A 13 -21.85 -17.67 -11.01
C ASP A 13 -22.28 -18.17 -9.62
N MET A 14 -21.90 -17.46 -8.54
CA MET A 14 -22.22 -17.85 -7.17
C MET A 14 -22.57 -16.62 -6.33
N HIS A 15 -23.67 -16.71 -5.63
CA HIS A 15 -24.11 -15.67 -4.69
C HIS A 15 -23.65 -16.03 -3.29
N MET A 16 -22.92 -15.14 -2.65
CA MET A 16 -22.27 -15.44 -1.38
C MET A 16 -23.18 -15.16 -0.18
N HIS A 17 -24.02 -14.13 -0.25
CA HIS A 17 -24.87 -13.69 0.84
C HIS A 17 -26.13 -13.00 0.32
N GLY A 18 -27.28 -13.37 0.88
CA GLY A 18 -28.57 -12.76 0.58
C GLY A 18 -29.73 -13.74 0.74
N ILE A 19 -30.85 -13.22 1.20
CA ILE A 19 -32.07 -14.00 1.37
C ILE A 19 -32.83 -14.11 0.04
N HIS A 20 -33.60 -15.20 -0.10
CA HIS A 20 -34.51 -15.46 -1.24
C HIS A 20 -33.81 -15.53 -2.62
N TRP A 21 -32.47 -15.76 -2.67
CA TRP A 21 -31.75 -15.90 -3.94
C TRP A 21 -32.30 -17.04 -4.79
N ASN A 22 -32.37 -18.24 -4.23
CA ASN A 22 -32.76 -19.44 -4.98
C ASN A 22 -34.20 -19.32 -5.53
N GLU A 23 -35.16 -18.87 -4.71
CA GLU A 23 -36.55 -18.71 -5.10
C GLU A 23 -36.68 -17.72 -6.26
N MET A 24 -36.02 -16.56 -6.16
CA MET A 24 -36.14 -15.53 -7.17
C MET A 24 -35.43 -15.91 -8.48
N VAL A 25 -34.31 -16.68 -8.42
CA VAL A 25 -33.65 -17.17 -9.62
C VAL A 25 -34.52 -18.23 -10.33
N VAL A 26 -35.11 -19.16 -9.60
CA VAL A 26 -36.06 -20.14 -10.15
C VAL A 26 -37.24 -19.43 -10.83
N GLU A 27 -37.80 -18.38 -10.23
CA GLU A 27 -38.88 -17.59 -10.84
C GLU A 27 -38.41 -16.90 -12.13
N LEU A 28 -37.22 -16.30 -12.13
CA LEU A 28 -36.66 -15.62 -13.32
C LEU A 28 -36.43 -16.58 -14.49
N VAL A 29 -36.04 -17.82 -14.19
CA VAL A 29 -35.91 -18.89 -15.22
C VAL A 29 -37.29 -19.28 -15.73
N ARG A 30 -38.27 -19.51 -14.83
CA ARG A 30 -39.66 -19.85 -15.24
C ARG A 30 -40.35 -18.75 -16.03
N GLU A 31 -40.02 -17.49 -15.77
CA GLU A 31 -40.48 -16.33 -16.56
C GLU A 31 -39.76 -16.19 -17.92
N GLY A 32 -38.77 -17.04 -18.18
CA GLY A 32 -37.99 -16.97 -19.41
C GLY A 32 -37.01 -15.77 -19.48
N ARG A 33 -36.82 -15.05 -18.39
CA ARG A 33 -35.89 -13.92 -18.31
C ARG A 33 -34.44 -14.37 -18.23
N ILE A 34 -34.15 -15.43 -17.48
CA ILE A 34 -32.84 -16.07 -17.46
C ILE A 34 -32.95 -17.38 -18.23
N PRO A 35 -32.18 -17.56 -19.30
CA PRO A 35 -32.13 -18.84 -20.00
C PRO A 35 -31.50 -19.91 -19.10
N GLU A 36 -32.05 -21.11 -19.10
CA GLU A 36 -31.53 -22.26 -18.31
C GLU A 36 -30.05 -22.54 -18.63
N SER A 37 -29.65 -22.34 -19.90
CA SER A 37 -28.26 -22.48 -20.34
C SER A 37 -27.29 -21.56 -19.60
N ARG A 38 -27.73 -20.39 -19.10
CA ARG A 38 -26.88 -19.50 -18.28
C ARG A 38 -26.66 -20.09 -16.89
N ILE A 39 -27.67 -20.78 -16.34
CA ILE A 39 -27.54 -21.52 -15.08
C ILE A 39 -26.61 -22.73 -15.26
N ASP A 40 -26.78 -23.48 -16.35
CA ASP A 40 -25.89 -24.61 -16.68
C ASP A 40 -24.44 -24.18 -16.83
N GLU A 41 -24.19 -22.99 -17.39
CA GLU A 41 -22.84 -22.41 -17.49
C GLU A 41 -22.23 -22.16 -16.12
N SER A 42 -22.98 -21.56 -15.20
CA SER A 42 -22.54 -21.32 -13.81
C SER A 42 -22.23 -22.64 -13.09
N VAL A 43 -23.13 -23.61 -13.20
CA VAL A 43 -22.95 -24.97 -12.61
C VAL A 43 -21.70 -25.64 -13.16
N ARG A 44 -21.51 -25.59 -14.49
CA ARG A 44 -20.33 -26.16 -15.13
C ARG A 44 -19.02 -25.54 -14.62
N ARG A 45 -18.98 -24.21 -14.48
CA ARG A 45 -17.79 -23.51 -13.95
C ARG A 45 -17.48 -23.94 -12.51
N ILE A 46 -18.49 -24.05 -11.67
CA ILE A 46 -18.32 -24.50 -10.27
C ILE A 46 -17.85 -25.96 -10.23
N LEU A 47 -18.49 -26.84 -11.02
CA LEU A 47 -18.12 -28.25 -11.08
C LEU A 47 -16.70 -28.44 -11.65
N ASP A 48 -16.31 -27.67 -12.69
CA ASP A 48 -14.96 -27.75 -13.25
C ASP A 48 -13.89 -27.48 -12.18
N ILE A 49 -14.08 -26.47 -11.33
CA ILE A 49 -13.17 -26.21 -10.21
C ILE A 49 -13.15 -27.38 -9.21
N LYS A 50 -14.32 -27.92 -8.86
CA LYS A 50 -14.41 -29.08 -7.94
C LYS A 50 -13.68 -30.31 -8.49
N PHE A 51 -13.82 -30.58 -9.79
CA PHE A 51 -13.09 -31.68 -10.45
C PHE A 51 -11.58 -31.45 -10.49
N ARG A 52 -11.15 -30.23 -10.83
CA ARG A 52 -9.71 -29.88 -10.84
C ARG A 52 -9.07 -29.98 -9.46
N LEU A 53 -9.81 -29.68 -8.40
CA LEU A 53 -9.36 -29.82 -7.02
C LEU A 53 -9.42 -31.27 -6.51
N GLY A 54 -9.98 -32.22 -7.28
CA GLY A 54 -10.12 -33.63 -6.88
C GLY A 54 -11.11 -33.84 -5.72
N LEU A 55 -12.08 -32.91 -5.52
CA LEU A 55 -12.96 -32.94 -4.35
C LEU A 55 -13.95 -34.13 -4.35
N PHE A 56 -14.12 -34.81 -5.48
CA PHE A 56 -14.97 -36.00 -5.56
C PHE A 56 -14.22 -37.27 -5.17
N GLU A 57 -12.92 -37.31 -5.41
CA GLU A 57 -12.03 -38.42 -5.07
C GLU A 57 -11.44 -38.23 -3.66
N GLN A 58 -11.11 -36.99 -3.30
CA GLN A 58 -10.47 -36.67 -2.03
C GLN A 58 -11.06 -35.37 -1.45
N PRO A 59 -12.26 -35.43 -0.81
CA PRO A 59 -12.97 -34.25 -0.31
C PRO A 59 -12.35 -33.66 0.96
N TYR A 60 -11.44 -34.36 1.62
CA TYR A 60 -10.84 -33.95 2.90
C TYR A 60 -9.36 -33.60 2.73
N ALA A 61 -8.92 -32.57 3.41
CA ALA A 61 -7.50 -32.26 3.52
C ALA A 61 -6.78 -33.30 4.39
N ASP A 62 -5.57 -33.69 3.97
CA ASP A 62 -4.68 -34.47 4.82
C ASP A 62 -3.98 -33.54 5.83
N GLU A 63 -4.27 -33.75 7.12
CA GLU A 63 -3.72 -32.91 8.19
C GLU A 63 -2.18 -33.00 8.26
N ALA A 64 -1.62 -34.20 8.09
CA ALA A 64 -0.18 -34.39 8.13
C ALA A 64 0.54 -33.67 6.99
N GLU A 65 -0.02 -33.75 5.77
CA GLU A 65 0.53 -33.00 4.62
C GLU A 65 0.31 -31.49 4.78
N THR A 66 -0.83 -31.06 5.31
CA THR A 66 -1.09 -29.65 5.61
C THR A 66 -0.06 -29.09 6.57
N MET A 67 0.28 -29.83 7.62
CA MET A 67 1.28 -29.40 8.60
C MET A 67 2.71 -29.37 8.05
N LYS A 68 3.03 -30.14 7.01
CA LYS A 68 4.34 -30.04 6.33
C LYS A 68 4.46 -28.78 5.47
N VAL A 69 3.34 -28.33 4.89
CA VAL A 69 3.31 -27.17 3.99
C VAL A 69 3.10 -25.88 4.78
N ARG A 70 2.24 -25.90 5.80
CA ARG A 70 1.97 -24.71 6.63
C ARG A 70 3.24 -24.23 7.31
N LEU A 71 3.59 -22.97 7.06
CA LEU A 71 4.77 -22.33 7.61
C LEU A 71 6.11 -23.04 7.28
N CYS A 72 6.17 -23.74 6.13
CA CYS A 72 7.45 -24.26 5.63
C CYS A 72 8.42 -23.10 5.30
N ASP A 73 9.69 -23.39 5.17
CA ASP A 73 10.74 -22.39 4.96
C ASP A 73 10.49 -21.51 3.74
N GLU A 74 9.96 -22.09 2.65
CA GLU A 74 9.60 -21.36 1.43
C GLU A 74 8.47 -20.35 1.69
N HIS A 75 7.43 -20.75 2.42
CA HIS A 75 6.32 -19.86 2.77
C HIS A 75 6.79 -18.75 3.72
N ARG A 76 7.64 -19.06 4.68
CA ARG A 76 8.24 -18.08 5.59
C ARG A 76 9.10 -17.05 4.83
N ALA A 77 9.95 -17.52 3.91
CA ALA A 77 10.78 -16.67 3.07
C ALA A 77 9.93 -15.73 2.19
N THR A 78 8.88 -16.27 1.57
CA THR A 78 7.95 -15.49 0.75
C THR A 78 7.20 -14.43 1.58
N ALA A 79 6.75 -14.77 2.77
CA ALA A 79 6.08 -13.82 3.67
C ALA A 79 7.01 -12.68 4.12
N LEU A 80 8.27 -13.01 4.46
CA LEU A 80 9.28 -12.02 4.82
C LEU A 80 9.63 -11.11 3.63
N GLU A 81 9.80 -11.68 2.43
CA GLU A 81 10.06 -10.90 1.22
C GLU A 81 8.89 -9.98 0.89
N SER A 82 7.65 -10.46 1.03
CA SER A 82 6.45 -9.64 0.86
C SER A 82 6.44 -8.43 1.83
N ALA A 83 6.76 -8.67 3.11
CA ALA A 83 6.86 -7.61 4.11
C ALA A 83 7.93 -6.55 3.73
N ARG A 84 9.15 -7.00 3.36
CA ARG A 84 10.26 -6.13 2.92
C ARG A 84 9.88 -5.25 1.73
N ASN A 85 9.13 -5.82 0.79
CA ASN A 85 8.70 -5.14 -0.45
C ASN A 85 7.42 -4.30 -0.27
N GLY A 86 6.73 -4.38 0.86
CA GLY A 86 5.51 -3.62 1.17
C GLY A 86 5.73 -2.38 2.04
N ILE A 87 6.82 -2.34 2.82
CA ILE A 87 7.12 -1.25 3.75
C ILE A 87 7.68 -0.05 2.99
N VAL A 88 7.05 1.12 3.18
CA VAL A 88 7.39 2.36 2.47
C VAL A 88 8.15 3.32 3.39
N LEU A 89 9.32 3.78 2.98
CA LEU A 89 10.02 4.89 3.64
C LEU A 89 9.43 6.21 3.16
N LEU A 90 8.63 6.88 4.00
CA LEU A 90 7.95 8.13 3.64
C LEU A 90 8.85 9.35 3.77
N LYS A 91 9.67 9.39 4.81
CA LYS A 91 10.58 10.50 5.11
C LYS A 91 11.89 9.97 5.71
N ASN A 92 13.01 10.60 5.33
CA ASN A 92 14.31 10.37 5.95
C ASN A 92 15.24 11.58 5.78
N ASP A 93 15.47 12.31 6.85
CA ASP A 93 16.38 13.45 6.90
C ASP A 93 17.80 13.01 7.30
N GLY A 94 18.20 11.79 6.92
CA GLY A 94 19.56 11.23 7.14
C GLY A 94 19.75 10.53 8.48
N VAL A 95 18.67 10.22 9.23
CA VAL A 95 18.76 9.41 10.46
C VAL A 95 18.81 7.90 10.16
N LEU A 96 18.22 7.48 9.06
CA LEU A 96 18.24 6.10 8.57
C LEU A 96 19.24 5.95 7.40
N PRO A 97 19.91 4.79 7.29
CA PRO A 97 19.84 3.64 8.19
C PRO A 97 20.51 3.91 9.53
N LEU A 98 20.01 3.21 10.57
CA LEU A 98 20.55 3.30 11.92
C LEU A 98 21.97 2.75 12.00
N ASP A 99 22.84 3.50 12.65
CA ASP A 99 24.17 3.04 13.03
C ASP A 99 24.16 2.54 14.47
N SER A 100 24.29 1.22 14.67
CA SER A 100 24.34 0.58 15.98
C SER A 100 25.56 1.01 16.81
N SER A 101 26.61 1.57 16.18
CA SER A 101 27.74 2.14 16.90
C SER A 101 27.38 3.48 17.58
N ARG A 102 26.47 4.24 16.98
CA ARG A 102 26.03 5.56 17.43
C ARG A 102 24.87 5.49 18.41
N TYR A 103 23.90 4.61 18.15
CA TYR A 103 22.68 4.52 18.94
C TYR A 103 22.72 3.27 19.83
N LYS A 104 23.26 3.40 21.03
CA LYS A 104 23.45 2.30 21.99
C LYS A 104 22.22 2.06 22.85
N LYS A 105 21.45 3.12 23.13
CA LYS A 105 20.21 3.04 23.89
C LYS A 105 19.08 3.65 23.10
N ILE A 106 18.09 2.83 22.75
CA ILE A 106 16.90 3.23 21.97
C ILE A 106 15.65 3.05 22.84
N MET A 107 14.88 4.13 23.04
CA MET A 107 13.57 4.01 23.65
C MET A 107 12.55 3.63 22.58
N VAL A 108 11.74 2.60 22.85
CA VAL A 108 10.68 2.11 21.98
C VAL A 108 9.34 2.22 22.70
N THR A 109 8.33 2.74 22.03
CA THR A 109 6.98 2.87 22.61
C THR A 109 5.91 2.88 21.51
N GLY A 110 4.65 2.82 21.91
CA GLY A 110 3.49 2.86 21.02
C GLY A 110 2.71 1.56 21.05
N ILE A 111 1.45 1.66 20.65
CA ILE A 111 0.46 0.55 20.76
C ILE A 111 0.81 -0.67 19.90
N ASN A 112 1.56 -0.46 18.82
CA ASN A 112 1.93 -1.48 17.84
C ASN A 112 3.39 -1.94 17.95
N ALA A 113 4.12 -1.50 19.01
CA ALA A 113 5.53 -1.82 19.16
C ALA A 113 5.78 -3.31 19.47
N ASP A 114 4.92 -3.90 20.31
CA ASP A 114 5.05 -5.28 20.77
C ASP A 114 3.68 -5.97 20.80
N ASP A 115 3.01 -5.99 19.65
CA ASP A 115 1.66 -6.55 19.49
C ASP A 115 1.52 -7.27 18.15
N GLN A 116 0.67 -8.31 18.11
CA GLN A 116 0.34 -9.07 16.90
C GLN A 116 -0.54 -8.29 15.90
N ASN A 117 -0.92 -7.06 16.21
CA ASN A 117 -1.72 -6.20 15.31
C ASN A 117 -1.08 -6.00 13.93
N ILE A 118 0.23 -6.21 13.83
CA ILE A 118 0.96 -6.25 12.55
C ILE A 118 0.44 -7.29 11.55
N LEU A 119 -0.34 -8.29 12.02
CA LEU A 119 -1.01 -9.28 11.15
C LEU A 119 -2.14 -8.66 10.32
N GLY A 120 -2.73 -7.57 10.79
CA GLY A 120 -3.82 -6.86 10.11
C GLY A 120 -5.21 -7.48 10.30
N ASP A 121 -6.21 -6.85 9.69
CA ASP A 121 -7.59 -7.37 9.64
C ASP A 121 -7.66 -8.66 8.80
N TRP A 122 -8.72 -9.43 8.96
CA TRP A 122 -8.92 -10.73 8.31
C TRP A 122 -7.86 -11.79 8.65
N SER A 123 -7.07 -11.57 9.69
CA SER A 123 -6.19 -12.58 10.27
C SER A 123 -6.80 -13.22 11.51
N ALA A 124 -6.48 -14.49 11.74
CA ALA A 124 -6.72 -15.14 13.03
C ALA A 124 -5.55 -14.85 13.98
N PRO A 125 -5.75 -14.91 15.30
CA PRO A 125 -4.65 -14.92 16.25
C PRO A 125 -3.68 -16.06 15.92
N GLU A 126 -2.40 -15.77 15.97
CA GLU A 126 -1.36 -16.76 15.72
C GLU A 126 -0.58 -16.98 17.03
N LYS A 127 0.17 -18.07 17.11
CA LYS A 127 1.07 -18.31 18.23
C LYS A 127 2.19 -17.27 18.22
N ASP A 128 2.59 -16.79 19.40
CA ASP A 128 3.65 -15.77 19.53
C ASP A 128 4.94 -16.20 18.83
N GLU A 129 5.32 -17.47 18.91
CA GLU A 129 6.51 -18.02 18.26
C GLU A 129 6.52 -17.90 16.72
N ASN A 130 5.38 -17.66 16.11
CA ASN A 130 5.22 -17.50 14.65
C ASN A 130 5.16 -16.04 14.20
N VAL A 131 5.08 -15.09 15.12
CA VAL A 131 4.97 -13.66 14.81
C VAL A 131 6.16 -12.94 15.41
N THR A 132 6.86 -12.17 14.60
CA THR A 132 7.94 -11.30 15.06
C THR A 132 7.42 -9.89 15.20
N THR A 133 7.18 -9.41 16.42
CA THR A 133 6.77 -8.03 16.67
C THR A 133 7.87 -7.05 16.29
N ILE A 134 7.54 -5.74 16.17
CA ILE A 134 8.54 -4.73 15.81
C ILE A 134 9.65 -4.67 16.86
N LEU A 135 9.31 -4.74 18.14
CA LEU A 135 10.30 -4.75 19.24
C LEU A 135 11.20 -5.99 19.18
N GLU A 136 10.63 -7.16 18.90
CA GLU A 136 11.40 -8.40 18.75
C GLU A 136 12.34 -8.34 17.54
N GLY A 137 11.85 -7.84 16.40
CA GLY A 137 12.66 -7.62 15.20
C GLY A 137 13.85 -6.71 15.47
N LEU A 138 13.63 -5.59 16.19
CA LEU A 138 14.71 -4.68 16.58
C LEU A 138 15.75 -5.37 17.45
N LYS A 139 15.33 -6.13 18.47
CA LYS A 139 16.23 -6.90 19.34
C LYS A 139 17.00 -7.98 18.58
N MET A 140 16.37 -8.62 17.61
CA MET A 140 16.97 -9.64 16.77
C MET A 140 18.07 -9.07 15.85
N ILE A 141 17.83 -7.92 15.23
CA ILE A 141 18.76 -7.30 14.27
C ILE A 141 19.88 -6.55 14.97
N ALA A 142 19.65 -5.99 16.15
CA ALA A 142 20.62 -5.21 16.90
C ALA A 142 20.75 -5.71 18.36
N PRO A 143 21.27 -6.93 18.58
CA PRO A 143 21.29 -7.57 19.91
C PRO A 143 22.16 -6.82 20.95
N ASP A 144 23.12 -6.02 20.51
CA ASP A 144 23.99 -5.22 21.36
C ASP A 144 23.41 -3.84 21.73
N THR A 145 22.24 -3.49 21.19
CA THR A 145 21.53 -2.25 21.49
C THR A 145 20.60 -2.45 22.69
N GLN A 146 20.67 -1.52 23.65
CA GLN A 146 19.73 -1.50 24.76
C GLN A 146 18.40 -0.90 24.31
N PHE A 147 17.36 -1.72 24.24
CA PHE A 147 15.99 -1.27 23.99
C PHE A 147 15.25 -1.04 25.30
N ASP A 148 14.86 0.22 25.55
CA ASP A 148 14.08 0.64 26.71
C ASP A 148 12.60 0.76 26.27
N PHE A 149 11.81 -0.28 26.54
CA PHE A 149 10.42 -0.35 26.09
C PHE A 149 9.46 0.24 27.11
N VAL A 150 8.54 1.10 26.63
CA VAL A 150 7.41 1.62 27.40
C VAL A 150 6.11 1.19 26.72
N ASP A 151 5.49 0.18 27.30
CA ASP A 151 4.23 -0.38 26.83
C ASP A 151 3.07 0.62 26.99
N GLN A 152 2.38 0.96 25.92
CA GLN A 152 1.22 1.84 25.88
C GLN A 152 -0.12 1.09 25.95
N GLY A 153 -0.07 -0.25 26.02
CA GLY A 153 -1.24 -1.12 25.81
C GLY A 153 -1.60 -1.19 24.32
N TRP A 154 -2.62 -1.96 24.03
CA TRP A 154 -3.04 -2.28 22.66
C TRP A 154 -4.19 -1.38 22.15
N ASP A 155 -5.03 -0.81 23.04
CA ASP A 155 -6.21 -0.02 22.64
C ASP A 155 -5.86 1.47 22.53
N PRO A 156 -5.83 2.03 21.32
CA PRO A 156 -5.48 3.44 21.11
C PRO A 156 -6.48 4.41 21.76
N ARG A 157 -7.73 4.00 22.00
CA ARG A 157 -8.75 4.87 22.62
C ARG A 157 -8.60 4.97 24.13
N ASN A 158 -7.94 3.99 24.75
CA ASN A 158 -7.80 3.87 26.21
C ASN A 158 -6.35 3.96 26.68
N MET A 159 -5.51 4.71 25.98
CA MET A 159 -4.12 4.95 26.39
C MET A 159 -4.05 5.66 27.75
N ASP A 160 -3.13 5.22 28.62
CA ASP A 160 -2.90 5.84 29.94
C ASP A 160 -2.00 7.08 29.81
N PRO A 161 -2.49 8.30 30.18
CA PRO A 161 -1.67 9.50 30.16
C PRO A 161 -0.38 9.40 31.01
N LYS A 162 -0.37 8.56 32.06
CA LYS A 162 0.83 8.32 32.88
C LYS A 162 1.89 7.56 32.10
N LYS A 163 1.52 6.58 31.28
CA LYS A 163 2.44 5.86 30.40
C LYS A 163 2.98 6.76 29.29
N VAL A 164 2.14 7.64 28.75
CA VAL A 164 2.58 8.68 27.79
C VAL A 164 3.63 9.59 28.44
N ALA A 165 3.39 10.06 29.67
CA ALA A 165 4.36 10.87 30.41
C ALA A 165 5.65 10.08 30.76
N GLU A 166 5.54 8.80 31.07
CA GLU A 166 6.69 7.91 31.29
C GLU A 166 7.55 7.78 30.04
N ALA A 167 6.95 7.51 28.88
CA ALA A 167 7.66 7.44 27.61
C ALA A 167 8.41 8.75 27.31
N ALA A 168 7.74 9.90 27.47
CA ALA A 168 8.36 11.21 27.30
C ALA A 168 9.54 11.47 28.26
N ALA A 169 9.47 10.97 29.49
CA ALA A 169 10.57 11.08 30.46
C ALA A 169 11.76 10.19 30.06
N ARG A 170 11.51 8.93 29.69
CA ARG A 170 12.55 7.97 29.29
C ARG A 170 13.21 8.35 27.95
N ALA A 171 12.46 8.95 27.04
CA ALA A 171 12.96 9.46 25.75
C ALA A 171 14.17 10.40 25.89
N LYS A 172 14.24 11.19 26.98
CA LYS A 172 15.35 12.11 27.24
C LYS A 172 16.68 11.41 27.48
N SER A 173 16.65 10.19 28.03
CA SER A 173 17.84 9.40 28.38
C SER A 173 18.27 8.42 27.29
N ALA A 174 17.54 8.32 26.21
CA ALA A 174 17.89 7.52 25.04
C ALA A 174 18.78 8.30 24.06
N ASP A 175 19.45 7.59 23.17
CA ASP A 175 20.19 8.18 22.06
C ASP A 175 19.25 8.50 20.89
N LEU A 176 18.20 7.65 20.74
CA LEU A 176 17.18 7.73 19.70
C LEU A 176 15.86 7.15 20.24
N ASN A 177 14.74 7.64 19.72
CA ASN A 177 13.41 7.14 20.04
C ASN A 177 12.72 6.52 18.82
N ILE A 178 11.95 5.46 19.03
CA ILE A 178 11.06 4.85 18.04
C ILE A 178 9.66 4.84 18.62
N VAL A 179 8.72 5.46 17.91
CA VAL A 179 7.29 5.41 18.23
C VAL A 179 6.58 4.58 17.18
N VAL A 180 5.88 3.52 17.60
CA VAL A 180 5.12 2.65 16.71
C VAL A 180 3.63 2.93 16.93
N ALA A 181 3.07 3.75 16.09
CA ALA A 181 1.69 4.23 16.17
C ALA A 181 0.84 3.65 15.04
N GLY A 182 -0.45 3.95 15.06
CA GLY A 182 -1.37 3.58 14.01
C GLY A 182 -2.74 3.18 14.52
N GLU A 183 -3.30 2.16 13.93
CA GLU A 183 -4.64 1.68 14.25
C GLU A 183 -4.61 0.28 14.84
N TYR A 184 -5.73 -0.16 15.41
CA TYR A 184 -5.92 -1.52 15.89
C TYR A 184 -6.87 -2.27 14.98
N MET A 185 -6.42 -3.38 14.39
CA MET A 185 -7.09 -4.09 13.29
C MET A 185 -7.54 -5.50 13.64
N MET A 186 -7.13 -6.07 14.79
CA MET A 186 -7.31 -7.50 15.09
C MET A 186 -8.79 -7.90 15.21
N ARG A 187 -9.21 -8.81 14.35
CA ARG A 187 -10.59 -9.22 14.15
C ARG A 187 -11.25 -9.90 15.35
N PHE A 188 -10.49 -10.60 16.19
CA PHE A 188 -11.00 -11.24 17.39
C PHE A 188 -11.44 -10.22 18.48
N ARG A 189 -11.09 -8.94 18.33
CA ARG A 189 -11.57 -7.81 19.14
C ARG A 189 -12.48 -6.91 18.31
N TRP A 190 -13.49 -7.49 17.69
CA TRP A 190 -14.35 -6.84 16.69
C TRP A 190 -14.79 -5.42 17.07
N ASN A 191 -15.29 -5.22 18.29
CA ASN A 191 -15.80 -3.93 18.75
C ASN A 191 -14.72 -2.92 19.14
N ASP A 192 -13.48 -3.38 19.22
CA ASP A 192 -12.35 -2.56 19.69
C ASP A 192 -11.46 -2.09 18.56
N ARG A 193 -11.71 -2.54 17.34
CA ARG A 193 -10.97 -2.13 16.16
C ARG A 193 -11.18 -0.65 15.84
N THR A 194 -10.14 -0.03 15.32
CA THR A 194 -10.19 1.34 14.77
C THR A 194 -9.98 1.36 13.27
N ASP A 195 -9.63 0.22 12.68
CA ASP A 195 -9.45 0.00 11.24
C ASP A 195 -9.92 -1.41 10.85
N GLY A 196 -10.16 -1.62 9.55
CA GLY A 196 -10.65 -2.87 8.96
C GLY A 196 -12.11 -2.78 8.53
N GLU A 197 -12.72 -3.92 8.24
CA GLU A 197 -14.10 -4.01 7.78
C GLU A 197 -15.09 -3.47 8.82
N ASP A 198 -16.06 -2.69 8.39
CA ASP A 198 -17.10 -2.04 9.22
C ASP A 198 -16.54 -1.08 10.29
N THR A 199 -15.38 -0.47 10.05
CA THR A 199 -14.74 0.49 10.96
C THR A 199 -14.50 1.82 10.29
N ASP A 200 -15.56 2.40 9.70
CA ASP A 200 -15.52 3.74 9.12
C ASP A 200 -15.20 4.80 10.18
N ARG A 201 -14.45 5.83 9.77
CA ARG A 201 -14.06 6.93 10.64
C ARG A 201 -14.46 8.28 10.05
N SER A 202 -14.80 9.22 10.93
CA SER A 202 -15.12 10.60 10.58
C SER A 202 -13.90 11.48 10.35
N ASP A 203 -12.73 11.01 10.73
CA ASP A 203 -11.41 11.67 10.56
C ASP A 203 -10.34 10.63 10.20
N ILE A 204 -9.14 11.11 9.87
CA ILE A 204 -7.98 10.29 9.55
C ILE A 204 -6.80 10.52 10.51
N ASP A 205 -7.03 11.20 11.62
CA ASP A 205 -6.00 11.44 12.62
C ASP A 205 -5.72 10.17 13.44
N LEU A 206 -4.57 10.09 14.07
CA LEU A 206 -4.24 9.02 15.00
C LEU A 206 -5.20 9.03 16.20
N VAL A 207 -5.74 7.86 16.55
CA VAL A 207 -6.74 7.72 17.62
C VAL A 207 -6.12 7.92 19.01
N GLY A 208 -6.88 8.53 19.91
CA GLY A 208 -6.52 8.68 21.32
C GLY A 208 -5.33 9.61 21.56
N LEU A 209 -4.41 9.20 22.43
CA LEU A 209 -3.27 10.01 22.82
C LEU A 209 -2.02 9.83 21.95
N GLN A 210 -2.12 9.17 20.80
CA GLN A 210 -0.95 8.84 19.97
C GLN A 210 -0.22 10.08 19.45
N ASN A 211 -0.96 11.12 18.98
CA ASN A 211 -0.34 12.37 18.57
C ASN A 211 0.40 13.03 19.73
N GLU A 212 -0.23 13.09 20.92
CA GLU A 212 0.40 13.63 22.14
C GLU A 212 1.67 12.83 22.52
N LEU A 213 1.63 11.50 22.40
CA LEU A 213 2.79 10.63 22.64
C LEU A 213 3.94 11.00 21.70
N ILE A 214 3.66 11.10 20.39
CA ILE A 214 4.66 11.44 19.37
C ILE A 214 5.29 12.81 19.66
N GLU A 215 4.46 13.82 19.91
CA GLU A 215 4.91 15.19 20.18
C GLU A 215 5.76 15.25 21.47
N LYS A 216 5.31 14.62 22.54
CA LYS A 216 6.03 14.61 23.82
C LYS A 216 7.35 13.85 23.76
N VAL A 217 7.41 12.75 23.01
CA VAL A 217 8.65 11.99 22.79
C VAL A 217 9.62 12.81 21.93
N ALA A 218 9.16 13.44 20.87
CA ALA A 218 9.97 14.31 20.02
C ALA A 218 10.51 15.53 20.79
N ALA A 219 9.74 16.07 21.74
CA ALA A 219 10.18 17.18 22.60
C ALA A 219 11.36 16.80 23.53
N SER A 220 11.78 15.54 23.56
CA SER A 220 13.03 15.12 24.24
C SER A 220 14.30 15.72 23.61
N GLY A 221 14.21 16.23 22.38
CA GLY A 221 15.34 16.73 21.59
C GLY A 221 16.21 15.64 20.99
N LYS A 222 15.82 14.37 21.11
CA LYS A 222 16.49 13.22 20.50
C LYS A 222 15.84 12.89 19.16
N PRO A 223 16.59 12.34 18.18
CA PRO A 223 15.98 11.86 16.94
C PRO A 223 14.84 10.89 17.25
N THR A 224 13.69 11.11 16.64
CA THR A 224 12.49 10.27 16.85
C THR A 224 12.00 9.76 15.51
N ILE A 225 11.91 8.45 15.36
CA ILE A 225 11.39 7.77 14.18
C ILE A 225 9.95 7.35 14.45
N LEU A 226 9.05 7.66 13.53
CA LEU A 226 7.68 7.17 13.55
C LEU A 226 7.53 5.96 12.61
N ILE A 227 6.98 4.87 13.14
CA ILE A 227 6.55 3.71 12.35
C ILE A 227 5.04 3.66 12.44
N LEU A 228 4.37 3.58 11.29
CA LEU A 228 2.92 3.51 11.17
C LEU A 228 2.49 2.08 10.84
N VAL A 229 1.53 1.56 11.60
CA VAL A 229 0.88 0.26 11.39
C VAL A 229 -0.61 0.49 11.27
N ASN A 230 -1.14 0.40 10.07
CA ASN A 230 -2.53 0.79 9.74
C ASN A 230 -2.96 0.24 8.39
N GLY A 231 -4.26 0.24 8.11
CA GLY A 231 -4.82 -0.17 6.81
C GLY A 231 -5.33 0.97 5.95
N ARG A 232 -5.38 2.20 6.47
CA ARG A 232 -5.82 3.41 5.75
C ARG A 232 -4.79 4.52 5.82
N PRO A 233 -4.77 5.50 4.88
CA PRO A 233 -3.95 6.70 5.02
C PRO A 233 -4.27 7.47 6.30
N LEU A 234 -3.25 7.86 7.05
CA LEU A 234 -3.37 8.65 8.27
C LEU A 234 -2.88 10.08 8.08
N GLY A 235 -3.55 11.03 8.74
CA GLY A 235 -3.22 12.46 8.74
C GLY A 235 -2.07 12.77 9.71
N VAL A 236 -0.84 12.47 9.31
CA VAL A 236 0.37 12.63 10.14
C VAL A 236 1.17 13.88 9.79
N GLN A 237 0.49 15.00 9.45
CA GLN A 237 1.15 16.23 9.01
C GLN A 237 2.19 16.72 10.01
N TRP A 238 1.86 16.79 11.30
CA TRP A 238 2.80 17.26 12.32
C TRP A 238 4.08 16.42 12.34
N ALA A 239 3.95 15.09 12.28
CA ALA A 239 5.10 14.20 12.24
C ALA A 239 5.94 14.40 10.96
N ALA A 240 5.29 14.60 9.82
CA ALA A 240 5.98 14.87 8.56
C ALA A 240 6.79 16.16 8.58
N GLU A 241 6.34 17.17 9.32
CA GLU A 241 7.04 18.47 9.48
C GLU A 241 8.16 18.41 10.53
N ASN A 242 8.02 17.61 11.57
CA ASN A 242 8.87 17.71 12.78
C ASN A 242 9.78 16.50 13.03
N LEU A 243 9.48 15.31 12.48
CA LEU A 243 10.30 14.13 12.71
C LEU A 243 11.30 13.90 11.59
N PRO A 244 12.50 13.36 11.88
CA PRO A 244 13.53 13.09 10.87
C PRO A 244 13.24 11.87 10.01
N ALA A 245 12.41 10.92 10.44
CA ALA A 245 12.04 9.75 9.64
C ALA A 245 10.64 9.23 9.95
N ILE A 246 9.95 8.76 8.90
CA ILE A 246 8.63 8.13 8.98
C ILE A 246 8.64 6.90 8.05
N VAL A 247 8.22 5.78 8.60
CA VAL A 247 8.08 4.49 7.90
C VAL A 247 6.60 4.08 7.94
N GLU A 248 6.02 3.81 6.78
CA GLU A 248 4.68 3.26 6.65
C GLU A 248 4.79 1.75 6.46
N ALA A 249 4.45 1.00 7.49
CA ALA A 249 4.55 -0.45 7.47
C ALA A 249 3.26 -1.13 7.03
N TRP A 250 2.13 -0.42 7.01
CA TRP A 250 0.81 -1.00 6.78
C TRP A 250 0.51 -2.13 7.78
N ALA A 251 0.02 -3.27 7.30
CA ALA A 251 -0.07 -4.53 8.04
C ALA A 251 0.98 -5.50 7.49
N PRO A 252 2.22 -5.49 7.99
CA PRO A 252 3.35 -6.17 7.34
C PRO A 252 3.36 -7.69 7.56
N GLY A 253 2.42 -8.24 8.35
CA GLY A 253 2.27 -9.67 8.56
C GLY A 253 3.24 -10.26 9.57
N MET A 254 3.31 -11.61 9.62
CA MET A 254 4.02 -12.40 10.66
C MET A 254 5.50 -12.04 10.84
N TYR A 255 6.18 -11.65 9.76
CA TYR A 255 7.60 -11.27 9.77
C TYR A 255 7.81 -9.76 9.64
N GLY A 256 6.75 -9.00 9.88
CA GLY A 256 6.77 -7.55 9.74
C GLY A 256 7.78 -6.87 10.64
N GLY A 257 7.92 -7.33 11.88
CA GLY A 257 8.91 -6.77 12.80
C GLY A 257 10.35 -6.99 12.34
N GLN A 258 10.67 -8.18 11.81
CA GLN A 258 11.96 -8.44 11.19
C GLN A 258 12.20 -7.52 9.98
N ALA A 259 11.24 -7.44 9.06
CA ALA A 259 11.36 -6.61 7.85
C ALA A 259 11.56 -5.12 8.19
N VAL A 260 10.78 -4.60 9.14
CA VAL A 260 10.95 -3.22 9.64
C VAL A 260 12.36 -3.01 10.20
N ALA A 261 12.83 -3.90 11.06
CA ALA A 261 14.15 -3.78 11.67
C ALA A 261 15.28 -3.85 10.63
N GLU A 262 15.21 -4.77 9.67
CA GLU A 262 16.17 -4.88 8.56
C GLU A 262 16.23 -3.60 7.72
N ILE A 263 15.08 -2.97 7.46
CA ILE A 263 15.02 -1.67 6.78
C ILE A 263 15.66 -0.59 7.66
N LEU A 264 15.25 -0.46 8.93
CA LEU A 264 15.80 0.57 9.82
C LEU A 264 17.33 0.50 9.96
N TYR A 265 17.90 -0.70 9.98
CA TYR A 265 19.35 -0.90 10.07
C TYR A 265 20.06 -1.02 8.70
N GLY A 266 19.35 -0.83 7.59
CA GLY A 266 19.91 -0.79 6.25
C GLY A 266 20.40 -2.14 5.71
N GLN A 267 19.97 -3.26 6.32
CA GLN A 267 20.19 -4.61 5.75
C GLN A 267 19.33 -4.80 4.50
N VAL A 268 18.18 -4.14 4.44
CA VAL A 268 17.32 -4.04 3.28
C VAL A 268 17.20 -2.56 2.89
N ASN A 269 17.47 -2.26 1.62
CA ASN A 269 17.22 -0.92 1.07
C ASN A 269 15.74 -0.83 0.67
N PRO A 270 14.92 0.08 1.27
CA PRO A 270 13.50 0.18 0.96
C PRO A 270 13.27 0.55 -0.51
N SER A 271 12.27 -0.05 -1.12
CA SER A 271 11.92 0.16 -2.53
C SER A 271 10.43 0.32 -2.77
N ALA A 272 9.60 0.08 -1.75
CA ALA A 272 8.16 0.15 -1.88
C ALA A 272 7.68 1.57 -2.18
N LYS A 273 6.57 1.66 -2.89
CA LYS A 273 5.90 2.92 -3.25
C LYS A 273 4.46 2.92 -2.73
N LEU A 274 3.96 4.08 -2.33
CA LEU A 274 2.57 4.23 -1.92
C LEU A 274 1.59 3.84 -3.03
N ALA A 275 0.70 2.93 -2.74
CA ALA A 275 -0.40 2.55 -3.62
C ALA A 275 -1.63 3.46 -3.47
N ILE A 276 -1.54 4.47 -2.62
CA ILE A 276 -2.60 5.45 -2.33
C ILE A 276 -1.98 6.82 -2.03
N THR A 277 -2.73 7.89 -2.29
CA THR A 277 -2.34 9.26 -1.90
C THR A 277 -2.60 9.47 -0.41
N ILE A 278 -1.66 10.07 0.33
CA ILE A 278 -1.84 10.44 1.73
C ILE A 278 -2.17 11.92 1.81
N PRO A 279 -3.37 12.31 2.30
CA PRO A 279 -3.77 13.70 2.49
C PRO A 279 -3.20 14.28 3.79
N HIS A 280 -3.22 15.61 3.93
CA HIS A 280 -2.87 16.28 5.19
C HIS A 280 -3.96 16.12 6.27
N SER A 281 -5.22 16.02 5.86
CA SER A 281 -6.37 15.92 6.78
C SER A 281 -7.61 15.42 6.06
N VAL A 282 -8.62 15.01 6.83
CA VAL A 282 -9.91 14.55 6.33
C VAL A 282 -10.59 15.55 5.39
N GLY A 283 -10.36 16.85 5.58
CA GLY A 283 -10.91 17.90 4.72
C GLY A 283 -10.45 17.86 3.25
N GLN A 284 -9.42 17.06 2.94
CA GLN A 284 -8.94 16.86 1.57
C GLN A 284 -9.54 15.63 0.86
N LEU A 285 -10.38 14.84 1.53
CA LEU A 285 -10.98 13.65 0.92
C LEU A 285 -12.09 14.06 -0.10
N GLN A 286 -12.15 13.46 -1.28
CA GLN A 286 -11.22 12.44 -1.80
C GLN A 286 -10.02 13.08 -2.49
N MET A 287 -8.82 12.82 -1.98
CA MET A 287 -7.59 13.21 -2.66
C MET A 287 -7.01 12.01 -3.39
N ILE A 288 -7.18 12.00 -4.71
CA ILE A 288 -6.71 10.93 -5.59
C ILE A 288 -5.79 11.49 -6.68
N TYR A 289 -4.73 10.76 -7.05
CA TYR A 289 -3.77 11.20 -8.05
C TYR A 289 -4.37 11.31 -9.46
N ASN A 290 -5.39 10.48 -9.74
CA ASN A 290 -6.08 10.39 -11.03
C ASN A 290 -7.39 11.21 -11.05
N HIS A 291 -7.39 12.36 -10.42
CA HIS A 291 -8.53 13.26 -10.36
C HIS A 291 -8.93 13.79 -11.76
N LYS A 292 -10.13 14.34 -11.88
CA LYS A 292 -10.60 14.96 -13.11
C LYS A 292 -9.95 16.33 -13.32
N PRO A 293 -9.80 16.80 -14.59
CA PRO A 293 -9.20 18.12 -14.88
C PRO A 293 -9.93 19.31 -14.26
N SER A 294 -11.21 19.14 -13.91
CA SER A 294 -12.03 20.17 -13.26
C SER A 294 -11.67 20.40 -11.80
N GLN A 295 -10.93 19.51 -11.18
CA GLN A 295 -10.47 19.70 -9.80
C GLN A 295 -9.36 20.75 -9.79
N TYR A 296 -9.61 21.84 -9.08
CA TYR A 296 -8.67 22.94 -8.92
C TYR A 296 -8.09 22.94 -7.50
N PHE A 297 -6.78 22.87 -7.43
CA PHE A 297 -6.05 22.92 -6.16
C PHE A 297 -5.60 24.36 -5.88
N HIS A 298 -6.12 24.94 -4.82
CA HIS A 298 -5.69 26.23 -4.30
C HIS A 298 -5.41 26.11 -2.79
N PRO A 299 -4.54 26.93 -2.21
CA PRO A 299 -4.27 26.89 -0.78
C PRO A 299 -5.55 27.09 0.03
N TYR A 300 -5.67 26.34 1.13
CA TYR A 300 -6.74 26.55 2.08
C TYR A 300 -6.57 27.89 2.80
N ALA A 301 -7.68 28.56 3.15
CA ALA A 301 -7.67 29.85 3.83
C ALA A 301 -6.87 29.86 5.14
N ALA A 302 -6.75 28.71 5.82
CA ALA A 302 -5.97 28.56 7.05
C ALA A 302 -4.49 28.20 6.78
N GLY A 303 -3.97 28.38 5.56
CA GLY A 303 -2.56 28.21 5.26
C GLY A 303 -2.08 26.77 5.06
N LYS A 304 -2.97 25.78 5.08
CA LYS A 304 -2.60 24.39 4.71
C LYS A 304 -2.49 24.25 3.20
N PRO A 305 -1.51 23.46 2.68
CA PRO A 305 -1.40 23.18 1.25
C PRO A 305 -2.61 22.37 0.78
N SER A 306 -3.00 22.55 -0.49
CA SER A 306 -4.03 21.75 -1.15
C SER A 306 -3.44 20.53 -1.89
N THR A 307 -2.11 20.45 -1.96
CA THR A 307 -1.40 19.26 -2.46
C THR A 307 -1.43 18.13 -1.43
N PRO A 308 -1.22 16.87 -1.83
CA PRO A 308 -1.12 15.77 -0.88
C PRO A 308 0.08 15.92 0.07
N LEU A 309 -0.02 15.31 1.25
CA LEU A 309 1.13 15.15 2.15
C LEU A 309 2.17 14.23 1.51
N TYR A 310 1.73 13.09 0.98
CA TYR A 310 2.55 12.19 0.16
C TYR A 310 1.73 11.76 -1.07
N PRO A 311 2.26 11.95 -2.29
CA PRO A 311 1.54 11.58 -3.51
C PRO A 311 1.52 10.06 -3.71
N PHE A 312 0.58 9.57 -4.50
CA PHE A 312 0.59 8.20 -4.99
C PHE A 312 1.93 7.88 -5.67
N GLY A 313 2.46 6.72 -5.42
CA GLY A 313 3.75 6.28 -5.95
C GLY A 313 4.97 6.81 -5.18
N HIS A 314 4.79 7.67 -4.15
CA HIS A 314 5.89 8.13 -3.30
C HIS A 314 6.48 6.98 -2.47
N GLY A 315 7.78 7.02 -2.28
CA GLY A 315 8.56 6.11 -1.44
C GLY A 315 10.04 6.36 -1.67
N LEU A 316 10.78 6.51 -0.59
CA LEU A 316 12.22 6.78 -0.59
C LEU A 316 13.04 5.50 -0.57
N SER A 317 14.29 5.63 -0.95
CA SER A 317 15.33 4.62 -0.87
C SER A 317 16.54 5.19 -0.13
N TYR A 318 17.47 4.33 0.31
CA TYR A 318 18.78 4.76 0.81
C TYR A 318 19.76 5.12 -0.30
N THR A 319 19.31 5.07 -1.55
CA THR A 319 20.02 5.57 -2.72
C THR A 319 19.14 6.54 -3.50
N THR A 320 19.68 7.17 -4.53
CA THR A 320 18.95 8.13 -5.37
C THR A 320 18.94 7.68 -6.82
N TYR A 321 17.89 8.06 -7.55
CA TYR A 321 17.73 7.68 -8.95
C TYR A 321 17.51 8.91 -9.82
N LYS A 322 18.08 8.87 -11.03
CA LYS A 322 17.90 9.87 -12.08
C LYS A 322 17.22 9.23 -13.28
N TYR A 323 16.23 9.94 -13.82
CA TYR A 323 15.52 9.58 -15.02
C TYR A 323 15.91 10.49 -16.16
N ASP A 324 16.33 9.89 -17.29
CA ASP A 324 16.77 10.60 -18.49
C ASP A 324 16.21 9.92 -19.75
N ASP A 325 16.36 10.59 -20.90
CA ASP A 325 16.19 10.01 -22.24
C ASP A 325 14.83 9.31 -22.46
N LEU A 326 13.73 9.91 -21.98
CA LEU A 326 12.39 9.41 -22.32
C LEU A 326 12.20 9.51 -23.84
N LYS A 327 11.89 8.39 -24.49
CA LYS A 327 11.67 8.29 -25.95
C LYS A 327 10.42 7.48 -26.24
N LEU A 328 9.67 7.95 -27.22
CA LEU A 328 8.54 7.27 -27.83
C LEU A 328 8.95 6.91 -29.26
N ALA A 329 9.00 5.64 -29.58
CA ALA A 329 9.43 5.17 -30.91
C ALA A 329 8.44 5.57 -32.01
N GLN A 330 7.13 5.65 -31.66
CA GLN A 330 6.06 6.09 -32.56
C GLN A 330 5.44 7.37 -32.03
N LYS A 331 5.35 8.40 -32.86
CA LYS A 331 4.67 9.68 -32.56
C LYS A 331 3.24 9.72 -33.08
N GLU A 332 2.88 8.80 -33.95
CA GLU A 332 1.55 8.63 -34.51
C GLU A 332 1.26 7.14 -34.68
N ILE A 333 0.07 6.71 -34.25
CA ILE A 333 -0.42 5.34 -34.40
C ILE A 333 -1.88 5.32 -34.84
N THR A 334 -2.35 4.17 -35.32
CA THR A 334 -3.79 3.90 -35.47
C THR A 334 -4.39 3.45 -34.13
N LYS A 335 -5.72 3.34 -34.05
CA LYS A 335 -6.43 2.86 -32.85
C LYS A 335 -5.99 1.47 -32.37
N ASP A 336 -5.54 0.63 -33.28
CA ASP A 336 -5.04 -0.73 -33.00
C ASP A 336 -3.50 -0.77 -32.91
N GLY A 337 -2.84 0.37 -33.05
CA GLY A 337 -1.38 0.48 -32.99
C GLY A 337 -0.82 0.40 -31.57
N THR A 338 0.50 0.31 -31.48
CA THR A 338 1.24 0.30 -30.20
C THR A 338 2.31 1.38 -30.19
N VAL A 339 2.70 1.84 -29.01
CA VAL A 339 3.85 2.74 -28.81
C VAL A 339 4.87 2.07 -27.91
N ASP A 340 6.09 1.94 -28.41
CA ASP A 340 7.21 1.51 -27.58
C ASP A 340 7.82 2.74 -26.88
N VAL A 341 7.92 2.65 -25.55
CA VAL A 341 8.42 3.72 -24.67
C VAL A 341 9.71 3.24 -24.03
N SER A 342 10.76 4.05 -24.05
CA SER A 342 11.98 3.77 -23.31
C SER A 342 12.39 4.97 -22.45
N VAL A 343 12.95 4.66 -21.27
CA VAL A 343 13.51 5.66 -20.34
C VAL A 343 14.79 5.11 -19.74
N LYS A 344 15.80 5.94 -19.59
CA LYS A 344 17.02 5.57 -18.89
C LYS A 344 16.91 5.92 -17.42
N VAL A 345 17.17 4.93 -16.56
CA VAL A 345 17.21 5.09 -15.10
C VAL A 345 18.62 4.83 -14.61
N THR A 346 19.15 5.72 -13.80
CA THR A 346 20.52 5.63 -13.25
C THR A 346 20.42 5.69 -11.72
N ASN A 347 21.05 4.74 -11.04
CA ASN A 347 21.31 4.83 -9.62
C ASN A 347 22.46 5.82 -9.39
N THR A 348 22.18 6.98 -8.81
CA THR A 348 23.14 8.07 -8.62
C THR A 348 23.76 8.10 -7.23
N GLY A 349 23.34 7.20 -6.33
CA GLY A 349 23.90 7.08 -4.99
C GLY A 349 25.03 6.05 -4.89
N ASP A 350 25.40 5.74 -3.68
CA ASP A 350 26.55 4.89 -3.32
C ASP A 350 26.16 3.46 -2.87
N ARG A 351 24.87 3.12 -2.94
CA ARG A 351 24.31 1.82 -2.56
C ARG A 351 23.54 1.18 -3.71
N ASP A 352 23.58 -0.15 -3.75
CA ASP A 352 22.69 -0.93 -4.60
C ASP A 352 21.24 -0.71 -4.16
N GLY A 353 20.32 -0.67 -5.11
CA GLY A 353 18.91 -0.45 -4.79
C GLY A 353 17.98 -0.91 -5.89
N VAL A 354 16.70 -0.85 -5.58
CA VAL A 354 15.60 -1.20 -6.48
C VAL A 354 14.72 0.02 -6.67
N GLU A 355 14.49 0.39 -7.92
CA GLU A 355 13.53 1.46 -8.26
C GLU A 355 12.28 0.88 -8.90
N ILE A 356 11.14 1.50 -8.60
CA ILE A 356 9.85 1.21 -9.24
C ILE A 356 9.54 2.34 -10.21
N VAL A 357 9.83 2.08 -11.47
CA VAL A 357 9.59 3.02 -12.57
C VAL A 357 8.11 2.98 -12.94
N GLN A 358 7.41 4.11 -12.85
CA GLN A 358 5.97 4.20 -13.08
C GLN A 358 5.68 4.89 -14.41
N LEU A 359 4.79 4.31 -15.22
CA LEU A 359 4.31 4.88 -16.48
C LEU A 359 2.85 5.30 -16.35
N PHE A 360 2.60 6.59 -16.52
CA PHE A 360 1.25 7.16 -16.53
C PHE A 360 0.89 7.65 -17.93
N ILE A 361 -0.40 7.61 -18.23
CA ILE A 361 -0.96 8.13 -19.50
C ILE A 361 -2.10 9.10 -19.18
N ARG A 362 -2.17 10.17 -19.96
CA ARG A 362 -3.31 11.07 -20.02
C ARG A 362 -3.86 11.12 -21.43
N ASP A 363 -5.14 10.79 -21.59
CA ASP A 363 -5.92 11.17 -22.76
C ASP A 363 -6.30 12.65 -22.61
N LYS A 364 -5.79 13.49 -23.49
CA LYS A 364 -5.89 14.95 -23.34
C LYS A 364 -7.29 15.48 -23.60
N PHE A 365 -7.97 14.92 -24.62
CA PHE A 365 -9.32 15.28 -25.02
C PHE A 365 -10.09 14.06 -25.50
N SER A 366 -11.18 13.74 -24.85
CA SER A 366 -12.04 12.62 -25.21
C SER A 366 -13.53 12.91 -24.98
N SER A 367 -14.38 12.06 -25.53
CA SER A 367 -15.85 12.19 -25.42
C SER A 367 -16.39 12.03 -23.99
N VAL A 368 -15.57 11.49 -23.08
CA VAL A 368 -15.82 11.35 -21.63
C VAL A 368 -14.65 11.98 -20.88
N THR A 369 -14.93 12.77 -19.86
CA THR A 369 -13.87 13.41 -19.05
C THR A 369 -12.92 12.35 -18.45
N ARG A 370 -11.66 12.38 -18.91
CA ARG A 370 -10.60 11.47 -18.45
C ARG A 370 -9.82 12.08 -17.30
N PRO A 371 -9.19 11.24 -16.45
CA PRO A 371 -8.28 11.70 -15.42
C PRO A 371 -7.06 12.47 -15.96
N VAL A 372 -6.47 13.31 -15.12
CA VAL A 372 -5.24 14.06 -15.47
C VAL A 372 -4.05 13.14 -15.71
N LYS A 373 -4.05 11.93 -15.14
CA LYS A 373 -3.09 10.84 -15.37
C LYS A 373 -3.66 9.53 -14.82
N GLU A 374 -3.28 8.42 -15.43
CA GLU A 374 -3.62 7.06 -14.96
C GLU A 374 -2.38 6.19 -15.04
N LEU A 375 -2.02 5.50 -13.96
CA LEU A 375 -0.97 4.49 -13.98
C LEU A 375 -1.39 3.36 -14.93
N LYS A 376 -0.58 3.10 -15.95
CA LYS A 376 -0.86 2.08 -16.97
C LYS A 376 0.16 0.97 -16.99
N ASP A 377 1.34 1.21 -16.41
CA ASP A 377 2.39 0.21 -16.27
C ASP A 377 3.38 0.60 -15.20
N PHE A 378 4.17 -0.36 -14.72
CA PHE A 378 5.33 -0.13 -13.88
C PHE A 378 6.38 -1.23 -14.09
N ALA A 379 7.62 -0.92 -13.75
CA ALA A 379 8.73 -1.86 -13.81
C ALA A 379 9.56 -1.79 -12.53
N ARG A 380 9.93 -2.95 -11.99
CA ARG A 380 10.87 -3.08 -10.88
C ARG A 380 12.28 -3.29 -11.45
N VAL A 381 13.22 -2.41 -11.12
CA VAL A 381 14.56 -2.38 -11.69
C VAL A 381 15.60 -2.40 -10.58
N SER A 382 16.44 -3.43 -10.56
CA SER A 382 17.59 -3.51 -9.63
C SER A 382 18.82 -2.88 -10.28
N LEU A 383 19.44 -1.91 -9.59
CA LEU A 383 20.61 -1.18 -10.08
C LEU A 383 21.68 -1.13 -8.99
N LYS A 384 22.91 -1.49 -9.37
CA LYS A 384 24.08 -1.26 -8.53
C LYS A 384 24.37 0.24 -8.42
N ALA A 385 25.14 0.63 -7.41
CA ALA A 385 25.64 2.00 -7.28
C ALA A 385 26.33 2.45 -8.59
N GLY A 386 25.88 3.58 -9.15
CA GLY A 386 26.38 4.14 -10.42
C GLY A 386 25.86 3.45 -11.70
N GLU A 387 25.09 2.37 -11.58
CA GLU A 387 24.58 1.63 -12.75
C GLU A 387 23.41 2.37 -13.42
N SER A 388 23.32 2.22 -14.73
CA SER A 388 22.20 2.71 -15.55
C SER A 388 21.58 1.57 -16.34
N GLN A 389 20.25 1.59 -16.46
CA GLN A 389 19.50 0.67 -17.29
C GLN A 389 18.44 1.41 -18.12
N VAL A 390 18.22 0.93 -19.34
CA VAL A 390 17.06 1.37 -20.15
C VAL A 390 15.86 0.49 -19.82
N VAL A 391 14.80 1.13 -19.33
CA VAL A 391 13.52 0.47 -19.03
C VAL A 391 12.59 0.69 -20.21
N ASN A 392 11.97 -0.40 -20.66
CA ASN A 392 11.08 -0.38 -21.81
C ASN A 392 9.64 -0.72 -21.39
N PHE A 393 8.69 0.02 -21.93
CA PHE A 393 7.26 -0.24 -21.80
C PHE A 393 6.62 -0.32 -23.17
N LYS A 394 5.50 -1.01 -23.26
CA LYS A 394 4.66 -1.04 -24.45
C LYS A 394 3.25 -0.54 -24.14
N ILE A 395 2.85 0.52 -24.79
CA ILE A 395 1.49 1.04 -24.74
C ILE A 395 0.69 0.34 -25.84
N THR A 396 -0.27 -0.48 -25.39
CA THR A 396 -1.19 -1.22 -26.24
C THR A 396 -2.55 -0.53 -26.30
N PRO A 397 -3.43 -0.84 -27.26
CA PRO A 397 -4.78 -0.28 -27.30
C PRO A 397 -5.57 -0.43 -26.00
N ASP A 398 -5.40 -1.55 -25.28
CA ASP A 398 -6.07 -1.78 -23.98
C ASP A 398 -5.66 -0.77 -22.90
N LYS A 399 -4.43 -0.27 -22.92
CA LYS A 399 -3.96 0.77 -21.99
C LYS A 399 -4.54 2.15 -22.32
N LEU A 400 -4.95 2.37 -23.57
CA LEU A 400 -5.56 3.62 -24.05
C LEU A 400 -7.08 3.61 -23.96
N ALA A 401 -7.69 2.42 -24.00
CA ALA A 401 -9.12 2.24 -24.06
C ALA A 401 -9.85 2.70 -22.80
N PHE A 402 -11.05 3.24 -23.00
CA PHE A 402 -12.00 3.60 -21.96
C PHE A 402 -13.43 3.27 -22.38
N TYR A 403 -14.37 3.32 -21.45
CA TYR A 403 -15.79 3.13 -21.75
C TYR A 403 -16.44 4.47 -22.10
N ASP A 404 -17.05 4.54 -23.29
CA ASP A 404 -17.81 5.70 -23.78
C ASP A 404 -19.17 5.82 -23.05
N LYS A 405 -19.95 6.85 -23.41
CA LYS A 405 -21.31 7.07 -22.86
C LYS A 405 -22.31 5.94 -23.18
N LYS A 406 -21.98 5.04 -24.12
CA LYS A 406 -22.77 3.86 -24.49
C LYS A 406 -22.22 2.58 -23.87
N MET A 407 -21.29 2.69 -22.94
CA MET A 407 -20.60 1.55 -22.29
C MET A 407 -19.86 0.65 -23.29
N LYS A 408 -19.35 1.22 -24.36
CA LYS A 408 -18.46 0.53 -25.30
C LYS A 408 -17.01 0.86 -24.96
N LYS A 409 -16.17 -0.15 -24.85
CA LYS A 409 -14.73 0.00 -24.70
C LYS A 409 -14.12 0.42 -26.03
N ILE A 410 -13.57 1.64 -26.08
CA ILE A 410 -13.07 2.27 -27.32
C ILE A 410 -11.75 2.97 -27.09
N VAL A 411 -10.99 3.17 -28.18
CA VAL A 411 -9.87 4.11 -28.28
C VAL A 411 -10.30 5.23 -29.21
N GLU A 412 -10.23 6.47 -28.78
CA GLU A 412 -10.56 7.64 -29.62
C GLU A 412 -9.31 8.26 -30.24
N PRO A 413 -9.44 8.89 -31.44
CA PRO A 413 -8.35 9.70 -31.99
C PRO A 413 -8.07 10.91 -31.12
N GLY A 414 -6.81 11.25 -30.97
CA GLY A 414 -6.40 12.39 -30.16
C GLY A 414 -4.96 12.33 -29.67
N GLU A 415 -4.57 13.35 -28.92
CA GLU A 415 -3.26 13.44 -28.28
C GLU A 415 -3.26 12.73 -26.93
N PHE A 416 -2.29 11.85 -26.75
CA PHE A 416 -2.00 11.17 -25.49
C PHE A 416 -0.65 11.63 -24.92
N ILE A 417 -0.65 12.04 -23.66
CA ILE A 417 0.56 12.43 -22.94
C ILE A 417 1.05 11.20 -22.16
N VAL A 418 2.31 10.84 -22.36
CA VAL A 418 3.04 9.80 -21.61
C VAL A 418 3.89 10.47 -20.56
N MET A 419 3.82 9.96 -19.33
CA MET A 419 4.59 10.46 -18.19
C MET A 419 5.30 9.29 -17.52
N VAL A 420 6.60 9.41 -17.25
CA VAL A 420 7.40 8.35 -16.61
C VAL A 420 8.22 8.93 -15.49
N GLY A 421 8.20 8.29 -14.33
CA GLY A 421 8.98 8.75 -13.18
C GLY A 421 8.79 7.91 -11.92
N ALA A 422 9.25 8.45 -10.79
CA ALA A 422 9.29 7.79 -9.50
C ALA A 422 7.97 7.85 -8.72
N SER A 423 7.11 8.83 -9.01
CA SER A 423 5.82 9.02 -8.34
C SER A 423 4.81 9.71 -9.26
N SER A 424 3.59 9.95 -8.78
CA SER A 424 2.58 10.73 -9.50
C SER A 424 2.77 12.26 -9.38
N ASP A 425 3.74 12.74 -8.62
CA ASP A 425 4.05 14.17 -8.54
C ASP A 425 4.62 14.66 -9.89
N ASP A 426 4.09 15.76 -10.40
CA ASP A 426 4.50 16.30 -11.70
C ASP A 426 5.99 16.67 -11.79
N LYS A 427 6.62 17.01 -10.64
CA LYS A 427 8.06 17.30 -10.55
C LYS A 427 8.94 16.07 -10.79
N ASP A 428 8.41 14.87 -10.53
CA ASP A 428 9.12 13.58 -10.63
C ASP A 428 8.91 12.93 -12.01
N LEU A 429 8.20 13.58 -12.94
CA LEU A 429 7.75 12.98 -14.20
C LEU A 429 8.44 13.61 -15.42
N LEU A 430 9.10 12.79 -16.22
CA LEU A 430 9.42 13.12 -17.61
C LEU A 430 8.15 12.98 -18.45
N LYS A 431 7.96 13.87 -19.45
CA LYS A 431 6.75 13.91 -20.27
C LYS A 431 7.07 13.96 -21.76
N ASP A 432 6.27 13.24 -22.54
CA ASP A 432 6.29 13.26 -24.01
C ASP A 432 4.87 12.94 -24.52
N SER A 433 4.59 13.06 -25.81
CA SER A 433 3.25 12.80 -26.37
C SER A 433 3.29 12.08 -27.71
N PHE A 434 2.18 11.45 -28.06
CA PHE A 434 1.90 10.85 -29.35
C PHE A 434 0.43 11.05 -29.75
N PHE A 435 0.10 10.79 -31.00
CA PHE A 435 -1.25 10.93 -31.55
C PHE A 435 -1.80 9.58 -32.00
N VAL A 436 -3.08 9.34 -31.70
CA VAL A 436 -3.89 8.27 -32.29
C VAL A 436 -4.71 8.89 -33.42
N LYS A 437 -4.68 8.26 -34.63
CA LYS A 437 -5.44 8.65 -35.82
C LYS A 437 -6.74 7.89 -35.96
#